data_fa3bf0d37a4e61d73b775a01abd338eb
#
_entry.id   fa3bf0d37a4e61d73b775a01abd338eb
#
_cell.length_a   1.000
_cell.length_b   1.000
_cell.length_c   1.000
_cell.angle_alpha   90.00
_cell.angle_beta   90.00
_cell.angle_gamma   90.00
#
_symmetry.space_group_name_H-M   'P 1'
#
loop_
_entity.id
_entity.type
_entity.pdbx_description
1 polymer ?
#
loop_
_entity_poly.entity_id
_entity_poly.type
_entity_poly.pdbx_seq_one_letter_code
_entity_poly.pdbx_strand_id
1 'polypeptide(L)'
;MGDVVILYVSLILALTARYRGFDFSVFQKHIIPFSILYTVWLIIFYIHNLYDLDIAKNNIEFSSALIRALIIGGLISVVFFYIVPGFAFGSITPKTNLLLNIIIFIVLFYGWRYLFNFVVGSLKIKINTAIIGYNPQAIELAEELIKNPQLGYKLKLIIKNHEEIDRTELPEIKIIQGFKNLRETLQQEKVSMAIVTPEVYKSQELIQNLFDCIRYKIDFVNLSDFYENITKKIPLAAINQVWFLENISQKNKQAYETFKRIFDFFLASILLTLSLLFWPIIALIIKLGSKGPVFYRQTRIGQGGKPFRVVKFRSMYANDQNGGCEKLTGPKMAEENDPRATNFGKFLRKTRSDELPQLWSIIIGDMSFVGPRAERPEFHQELKTHIPFYQERYLIKPGLSGWAQIKYGYGSSVADNFEKVQYDLYYIKNRSFIFDLSIILKTINIILKGGGR
;
A
#
# COMPACT_ATOMS: atom_id res chain seq x y z
N MET A 1 -8.64 -18.05 -2.54
CA MET A 1 -9.54 -19.23 -2.58
C MET A 1 -9.28 -20.19 -1.42
N GLY A 2 -8.06 -20.65 -1.14
CA GLY A 2 -7.78 -21.59 -0.04
C GLY A 2 -8.33 -21.16 1.32
N ASP A 3 -8.18 -19.89 1.69
CA ASP A 3 -8.67 -19.38 2.98
C ASP A 3 -10.19 -19.48 3.12
N VAL A 4 -10.92 -19.24 2.02
CA VAL A 4 -12.38 -19.42 2.00
C VAL A 4 -12.75 -20.87 2.24
N VAL A 5 -12.05 -21.80 1.60
CA VAL A 5 -12.26 -23.25 1.81
C VAL A 5 -12.00 -23.62 3.27
N ILE A 6 -10.91 -23.17 3.86
CA ILE A 6 -10.57 -23.46 5.27
C ILE A 6 -11.62 -22.90 6.23
N LEU A 7 -12.17 -21.70 5.97
CA LEU A 7 -13.25 -21.12 6.78
C LEU A 7 -14.49 -22.03 6.81
N TYR A 8 -14.95 -22.52 5.66
CA TYR A 8 -16.12 -23.42 5.62
C TYR A 8 -15.81 -24.82 6.12
N VAL A 9 -14.62 -25.36 5.85
CA VAL A 9 -14.18 -26.66 6.41
C VAL A 9 -14.17 -26.59 7.93
N SER A 10 -13.64 -25.50 8.52
CA SER A 10 -13.64 -25.32 9.97
C SER A 10 -15.04 -25.26 10.56
N LEU A 11 -16.02 -24.64 9.86
CA LEU A 11 -17.41 -24.63 10.28
C LEU A 11 -18.00 -26.04 10.27
N ILE A 12 -17.81 -26.78 9.19
CA ILE A 12 -18.31 -28.16 9.07
C ILE A 12 -17.75 -29.04 10.21
N LEU A 13 -16.45 -28.96 10.43
CA LEU A 13 -15.78 -29.73 11.50
C LEU A 13 -16.28 -29.33 12.89
N ALA A 14 -16.46 -28.03 13.15
CA ALA A 14 -16.98 -27.53 14.42
C ALA A 14 -18.41 -28.05 14.71
N LEU A 15 -19.28 -28.00 13.69
CA LEU A 15 -20.64 -28.51 13.81
C LEU A 15 -20.65 -30.03 13.98
N THR A 16 -19.85 -30.75 13.21
CA THR A 16 -19.75 -32.23 13.30
C THR A 16 -19.24 -32.65 14.68
N ALA A 17 -18.23 -31.98 15.22
CA ALA A 17 -17.70 -32.25 16.54
C ALA A 17 -18.73 -31.99 17.66
N ARG A 18 -19.53 -30.92 17.53
CA ARG A 18 -20.52 -30.56 18.55
C ARG A 18 -21.74 -31.50 18.54
N TYR A 19 -22.25 -31.80 17.34
CA TYR A 19 -23.50 -32.57 17.19
C TYR A 19 -23.25 -34.07 16.99
N ARG A 20 -22.01 -34.54 17.12
CA ARG A 20 -21.55 -35.92 16.95
C ARG A 20 -21.92 -36.55 15.59
N GLY A 21 -22.01 -35.72 14.56
CA GLY A 21 -22.30 -36.08 13.19
C GLY A 21 -22.62 -34.88 12.33
N PHE A 22 -22.52 -35.03 11.01
CA PHE A 22 -22.86 -33.95 10.08
C PHE A 22 -24.36 -33.93 9.83
N ASP A 23 -25.02 -32.83 10.19
CA ASP A 23 -26.45 -32.58 9.90
C ASP A 23 -26.55 -31.35 8.97
N PHE A 24 -27.07 -31.59 7.77
CA PHE A 24 -27.23 -30.56 6.75
C PHE A 24 -28.22 -29.47 7.18
N SER A 25 -29.25 -29.81 7.94
CA SER A 25 -30.25 -28.84 8.42
C SER A 25 -29.62 -27.85 9.42
N VAL A 26 -28.73 -28.34 10.27
CA VAL A 26 -27.94 -27.52 11.19
C VAL A 26 -26.97 -26.63 10.42
N PHE A 27 -26.28 -27.18 9.42
CA PHE A 27 -25.37 -26.43 8.57
C PHE A 27 -26.07 -25.28 7.83
N GLN A 28 -27.23 -25.52 7.24
CA GLN A 28 -28.03 -24.49 6.56
C GLN A 28 -28.40 -23.31 7.48
N LYS A 29 -28.71 -23.56 8.75
CA LYS A 29 -28.98 -22.47 9.71
C LYS A 29 -27.75 -21.62 10.02
N HIS A 30 -26.54 -22.19 9.98
CA HIS A 30 -25.30 -21.51 10.32
C HIS A 30 -24.64 -20.82 9.14
N ILE A 31 -24.92 -21.22 7.89
CA ILE A 31 -24.18 -20.74 6.70
C ILE A 31 -24.27 -19.23 6.50
N ILE A 32 -25.47 -18.64 6.63
CA ILE A 32 -25.66 -17.20 6.38
C ILE A 32 -24.92 -16.34 7.40
N PRO A 33 -25.13 -16.50 8.74
CA PRO A 33 -24.44 -15.68 9.73
C PRO A 33 -22.91 -15.87 9.70
N PHE A 34 -22.43 -17.10 9.48
CA PHE A 34 -21.00 -17.34 9.34
C PHE A 34 -20.42 -16.80 8.04
N SER A 35 -21.17 -16.81 6.92
CA SER A 35 -20.71 -16.19 5.66
C SER A 35 -20.52 -14.69 5.78
N ILE A 36 -21.42 -14.00 6.47
CA ILE A 36 -21.28 -12.56 6.78
C ILE A 36 -19.99 -12.34 7.58
N LEU A 37 -19.81 -13.15 8.63
CA LEU A 37 -18.65 -13.08 9.49
C LEU A 37 -17.35 -13.37 8.73
N TYR A 38 -17.34 -14.39 7.87
CA TYR A 38 -16.17 -14.76 7.06
C TYR A 38 -15.77 -13.67 6.06
N THR A 39 -16.76 -12.94 5.52
CA THR A 39 -16.48 -11.77 4.70
C THR A 39 -15.72 -10.72 5.50
N VAL A 40 -16.14 -10.45 6.74
CA VAL A 40 -15.42 -9.53 7.65
C VAL A 40 -14.01 -10.05 7.97
N TRP A 41 -13.84 -11.34 8.20
CA TRP A 41 -12.52 -11.95 8.45
C TRP A 41 -11.58 -11.79 7.25
N LEU A 42 -12.06 -12.03 6.04
CA LEU A 42 -11.26 -11.83 4.81
C LEU A 42 -10.82 -10.36 4.66
N ILE A 43 -11.69 -9.42 5.01
CA ILE A 43 -11.34 -7.99 5.05
C ILE A 43 -10.26 -7.72 6.11
N ILE A 44 -10.38 -8.31 7.31
CA ILE A 44 -9.37 -8.18 8.38
C ILE A 44 -8.02 -8.77 7.92
N PHE A 45 -8.02 -9.93 7.27
CA PHE A 45 -6.80 -10.53 6.72
C PHE A 45 -6.14 -9.63 5.68
N TYR A 46 -6.95 -9.01 4.84
CA TYR A 46 -6.48 -8.04 3.86
C TYR A 46 -5.89 -6.78 4.53
N ILE A 47 -6.58 -6.23 5.54
CA ILE A 47 -6.10 -5.09 6.34
C ILE A 47 -4.72 -5.41 6.95
N HIS A 48 -4.52 -6.63 7.48
CA HIS A 48 -3.27 -7.06 8.09
C HIS A 48 -2.18 -7.51 7.09
N ASN A 49 -2.38 -7.28 5.79
CA ASN A 49 -1.45 -7.59 4.70
C ASN A 49 -1.14 -9.09 4.55
N LEU A 50 -2.00 -10.00 5.02
CA LEU A 50 -1.77 -11.45 4.91
C LEU A 50 -1.80 -11.97 3.46
N TYR A 51 -2.21 -11.14 2.51
CA TYR A 51 -2.21 -11.43 1.07
C TYR A 51 -1.05 -10.77 0.32
N ASP A 52 -0.23 -9.98 0.98
CA ASP A 52 0.96 -9.39 0.36
C ASP A 52 2.07 -10.44 0.28
N LEU A 53 2.61 -10.66 -0.92
CA LEU A 53 3.68 -11.65 -1.16
C LEU A 53 4.96 -11.33 -0.38
N ASP A 54 5.20 -10.05 -0.09
CA ASP A 54 6.36 -9.58 0.68
C ASP A 54 6.37 -10.18 2.11
N ILE A 55 5.17 -10.38 2.70
CA ILE A 55 4.99 -10.93 4.05
C ILE A 55 4.73 -12.46 4.02
N ALA A 56 4.46 -13.04 2.84
CA ALA A 56 4.16 -14.46 2.69
C ALA A 56 5.40 -15.35 2.90
N LYS A 57 6.11 -15.14 4.01
CA LYS A 57 7.27 -15.91 4.49
C LYS A 57 6.93 -16.49 5.85
N ASN A 58 7.41 -17.70 6.16
CA ASN A 58 7.22 -18.31 7.47
C ASN A 58 8.18 -17.67 8.50
N ASN A 59 7.94 -16.41 8.80
CA ASN A 59 8.74 -15.58 9.72
C ASN A 59 7.89 -15.01 10.87
N ILE A 60 8.54 -14.34 11.81
CA ILE A 60 7.92 -13.73 12.98
C ILE A 60 6.92 -12.62 12.57
N GLU A 61 7.21 -11.87 11.52
CA GLU A 61 6.35 -10.79 11.04
C GLU A 61 5.01 -11.32 10.54
N PHE A 62 5.03 -12.38 9.72
CA PHE A 62 3.82 -13.07 9.27
C PHE A 62 3.02 -13.63 10.44
N SER A 63 3.67 -14.35 11.35
CA SER A 63 3.01 -14.95 12.52
C SER A 63 2.37 -13.88 13.40
N SER A 64 3.04 -12.75 13.62
CA SER A 64 2.48 -11.65 14.42
C SER A 64 1.33 -10.93 13.74
N ALA A 65 1.36 -10.77 12.41
CA ALA A 65 0.25 -10.23 11.64
C ALA A 65 -0.97 -11.16 11.68
N LEU A 66 -0.74 -12.47 11.54
CA LEU A 66 -1.76 -13.50 11.62
C LEU A 66 -2.44 -13.51 13.00
N ILE A 67 -1.67 -13.53 14.08
CA ILE A 67 -2.20 -13.53 15.46
C ILE A 67 -3.07 -12.28 15.69
N ARG A 68 -2.60 -11.09 15.29
CA ARG A 68 -3.41 -9.86 15.43
C ARG A 68 -4.72 -9.94 14.66
N ALA A 69 -4.68 -10.44 13.42
CA ALA A 69 -5.87 -10.59 12.60
C ALA A 69 -6.87 -11.58 13.22
N LEU A 70 -6.40 -12.68 13.78
CA LEU A 70 -7.22 -13.69 14.45
C LEU A 70 -7.84 -13.16 15.75
N ILE A 71 -7.09 -12.39 16.56
CA ILE A 71 -7.62 -11.77 17.78
C ILE A 71 -8.73 -10.78 17.43
N ILE A 72 -8.50 -9.87 16.47
CA ILE A 72 -9.49 -8.87 16.04
C ILE A 72 -10.71 -9.56 15.43
N GLY A 73 -10.51 -10.53 14.55
CA GLY A 73 -11.58 -11.32 13.94
C GLY A 73 -12.40 -12.06 15.00
N GLY A 74 -11.74 -12.67 15.97
CA GLY A 74 -12.39 -13.35 17.09
C GLY A 74 -13.24 -12.41 17.94
N LEU A 75 -12.70 -11.25 18.33
CA LEU A 75 -13.43 -10.23 19.10
C LEU A 75 -14.68 -9.72 18.33
N ILE A 76 -14.51 -9.40 17.05
CA ILE A 76 -15.62 -8.95 16.21
C ILE A 76 -16.69 -10.05 16.08
N SER A 77 -16.26 -11.32 16.00
CA SER A 77 -17.17 -12.45 15.94
C SER A 77 -18.02 -12.59 17.21
N VAL A 78 -17.40 -12.41 18.37
CA VAL A 78 -18.11 -12.40 19.65
C VAL A 78 -19.12 -11.27 19.68
N VAL A 79 -18.70 -10.04 19.35
CA VAL A 79 -19.59 -8.86 19.30
C VAL A 79 -20.73 -9.06 18.32
N PHE A 80 -20.44 -9.57 17.13
CA PHE A 80 -21.44 -9.87 16.10
C PHE A 80 -22.54 -10.79 16.64
N PHE A 81 -22.18 -11.92 17.23
CA PHE A 81 -23.15 -12.89 17.75
C PHE A 81 -23.84 -12.46 19.06
N TYR A 82 -23.33 -11.44 19.75
CA TYR A 82 -24.03 -10.86 20.91
C TYR A 82 -25.03 -9.76 20.52
N ILE A 83 -24.74 -8.98 19.47
CA ILE A 83 -25.56 -7.84 19.05
C ILE A 83 -26.64 -8.26 18.05
N VAL A 84 -26.29 -9.12 17.09
CA VAL A 84 -27.16 -9.46 15.94
C VAL A 84 -28.24 -10.54 16.22
N PRO A 85 -28.07 -11.48 17.18
CA PRO A 85 -29.06 -12.58 17.33
C PRO A 85 -30.46 -12.14 17.71
N GLY A 86 -30.60 -10.94 18.31
CA GLY A 86 -31.93 -10.41 18.67
C GLY A 86 -32.78 -9.94 17.49
N PHE A 87 -32.18 -9.74 16.32
CA PHE A 87 -32.84 -9.06 15.20
C PHE A 87 -33.07 -9.90 13.94
N ALA A 88 -32.27 -10.93 13.67
CA ALA A 88 -32.29 -11.53 12.32
C ALA A 88 -32.22 -13.06 12.21
N PHE A 89 -31.72 -13.81 13.18
CA PHE A 89 -31.34 -15.21 12.94
C PHE A 89 -31.99 -16.27 13.88
N GLY A 90 -33.04 -15.90 14.63
CA GLY A 90 -33.78 -16.86 15.48
C GLY A 90 -32.87 -17.59 16.49
N SER A 91 -33.31 -18.61 17.11
CA SER A 91 -32.78 -19.37 18.26
C SER A 91 -31.34 -19.94 18.16
N ILE A 92 -30.45 -19.39 17.34
CA ILE A 92 -29.06 -19.86 17.27
C ILE A 92 -28.27 -19.22 18.42
N THR A 93 -27.92 -20.03 19.42
CA THR A 93 -26.95 -19.65 20.46
C THR A 93 -25.56 -20.15 20.06
N PRO A 94 -24.79 -19.37 19.30
CA PRO A 94 -23.58 -19.88 18.64
C PRO A 94 -22.35 -19.90 19.53
N LYS A 95 -22.45 -19.56 20.83
CA LYS A 95 -21.29 -19.40 21.72
C LYS A 95 -20.29 -20.56 21.61
N THR A 96 -20.76 -21.78 21.75
CA THR A 96 -19.90 -22.97 21.67
C THR A 96 -19.48 -23.29 20.24
N ASN A 97 -20.39 -23.11 19.25
CA ASN A 97 -20.08 -23.32 17.83
C ASN A 97 -19.04 -22.32 17.35
N LEU A 98 -19.15 -21.07 17.78
CA LEU A 98 -18.18 -20.02 17.45
C LEU A 98 -16.79 -20.36 18.07
N LEU A 99 -16.75 -20.74 19.34
CA LEU A 99 -15.48 -21.07 20.00
C LEU A 99 -14.80 -22.26 19.32
N LEU A 100 -15.53 -23.34 19.06
CA LEU A 100 -15.02 -24.52 18.35
C LEU A 100 -14.56 -24.16 16.94
N ASN A 101 -15.35 -23.36 16.22
CA ASN A 101 -14.98 -22.91 14.88
C ASN A 101 -13.69 -22.09 14.90
N ILE A 102 -13.54 -21.14 15.84
CA ILE A 102 -12.32 -20.32 15.95
C ILE A 102 -11.11 -21.22 16.26
N ILE A 103 -11.19 -22.15 17.19
CA ILE A 103 -10.08 -23.04 17.54
C ILE A 103 -9.69 -23.89 16.33
N ILE A 104 -10.63 -24.55 15.70
CA ILE A 104 -10.39 -25.42 14.55
C ILE A 104 -9.84 -24.58 13.38
N PHE A 105 -10.40 -23.39 13.14
CA PHE A 105 -9.94 -22.49 12.11
C PHE A 105 -8.49 -22.05 12.33
N ILE A 106 -8.11 -21.67 13.54
CA ILE A 106 -6.73 -21.27 13.86
C ILE A 106 -5.74 -22.38 13.47
N VAL A 107 -6.03 -23.62 13.87
CA VAL A 107 -5.15 -24.77 13.60
C VAL A 107 -5.06 -25.03 12.09
N LEU A 108 -6.21 -25.12 11.41
CA LEU A 108 -6.25 -25.40 9.97
C LEU A 108 -5.64 -24.26 9.15
N PHE A 109 -5.92 -23.02 9.52
CA PHE A 109 -5.45 -21.86 8.80
C PHE A 109 -3.94 -21.65 8.94
N TYR A 110 -3.41 -21.84 10.15
CA TYR A 110 -1.96 -21.80 10.38
C TYR A 110 -1.25 -22.89 9.58
N GLY A 111 -1.75 -24.13 9.66
CA GLY A 111 -1.22 -25.24 8.88
C GLY A 111 -1.29 -25.01 7.38
N TRP A 112 -2.42 -24.52 6.88
CA TRP A 112 -2.61 -24.17 5.47
C TRP A 112 -1.63 -23.09 5.00
N ARG A 113 -1.51 -22.00 5.77
CA ARG A 113 -0.60 -20.90 5.42
C ARG A 113 0.86 -21.32 5.46
N TYR A 114 1.23 -22.12 6.46
CA TYR A 114 2.58 -22.68 6.54
C TYR A 114 2.89 -23.56 5.33
N LEU A 115 1.96 -24.47 4.98
CA LEU A 115 2.08 -25.34 3.81
C LEU A 115 2.12 -24.52 2.50
N PHE A 116 1.24 -23.54 2.36
CA PHE A 116 1.20 -22.67 1.18
C PHE A 116 2.54 -21.93 0.99
N ASN A 117 3.05 -21.29 2.02
CA ASN A 117 4.33 -20.57 1.98
C ASN A 117 5.49 -21.53 1.70
N PHE A 118 5.46 -22.75 2.26
CA PHE A 118 6.46 -23.79 1.99
C PHE A 118 6.40 -24.24 0.52
N VAL A 119 5.23 -24.53 0.00
CA VAL A 119 5.03 -24.96 -1.40
C VAL A 119 5.47 -23.85 -2.36
N VAL A 120 5.01 -22.62 -2.15
CA VAL A 120 5.38 -21.45 -2.99
C VAL A 120 6.89 -21.21 -2.94
N GLY A 121 7.50 -21.30 -1.76
CA GLY A 121 8.96 -21.20 -1.61
C GLY A 121 9.74 -22.37 -2.22
N SER A 122 9.14 -23.58 -2.26
CA SER A 122 9.77 -24.81 -2.75
C SER A 122 9.53 -25.03 -4.24
N LEU A 123 8.49 -24.44 -4.84
CA LEU A 123 8.25 -24.53 -6.27
C LEU A 123 9.42 -23.91 -7.02
N LYS A 124 10.25 -24.78 -7.60
CA LYS A 124 11.44 -24.42 -8.39
C LYS A 124 11.11 -23.79 -9.75
N ILE A 125 9.88 -23.38 -10.00
CA ILE A 125 9.50 -22.68 -11.23
C ILE A 125 9.97 -21.23 -11.08
N LYS A 126 11.29 -21.06 -11.18
CA LYS A 126 11.89 -19.73 -11.24
C LYS A 126 12.22 -19.43 -12.68
N ILE A 127 11.66 -18.35 -13.19
CA ILE A 127 11.99 -17.79 -14.48
C ILE A 127 13.42 -17.25 -14.39
N ASN A 128 14.35 -17.87 -15.10
CA ASN A 128 15.73 -17.37 -15.19
C ASN A 128 15.71 -16.05 -15.95
N THR A 129 16.13 -15.00 -15.29
CA THR A 129 16.00 -13.62 -15.78
C THR A 129 17.40 -13.01 -15.97
N ALA A 130 17.57 -12.24 -17.03
CA ALA A 130 18.74 -11.40 -17.26
C ALA A 130 18.32 -9.94 -17.36
N ILE A 131 19.16 -9.01 -16.91
CA ILE A 131 18.99 -7.57 -17.16
C ILE A 131 19.99 -7.15 -18.22
N ILE A 132 19.52 -6.52 -19.29
CA ILE A 132 20.33 -6.05 -20.42
C ILE A 132 20.33 -4.52 -20.39
N GLY A 133 21.49 -3.96 -20.15
CA GLY A 133 21.71 -2.55 -19.85
C GLY A 133 21.95 -2.34 -18.35
N TYR A 134 22.43 -1.14 -17.99
CA TYR A 134 22.83 -0.79 -16.62
C TYR A 134 22.43 0.65 -16.32
N ASN A 135 21.58 0.82 -15.34
CA ASN A 135 21.20 2.11 -14.79
C ASN A 135 20.76 1.94 -13.31
N PRO A 136 20.58 3.00 -12.53
CA PRO A 136 20.18 2.89 -11.11
C PRO A 136 18.91 2.07 -10.88
N GLN A 137 17.93 2.13 -11.78
CA GLN A 137 16.68 1.38 -11.68
C GLN A 137 16.88 -0.12 -11.95
N ALA A 138 17.83 -0.47 -12.84
CA ALA A 138 18.21 -1.86 -13.08
C ALA A 138 18.86 -2.48 -11.84
N ILE A 139 19.68 -1.72 -11.12
CA ILE A 139 20.31 -2.15 -9.86
C ILE A 139 19.24 -2.33 -8.77
N GLU A 140 18.37 -1.34 -8.57
CA GLU A 140 17.28 -1.42 -7.60
C GLU A 140 16.36 -2.62 -7.88
N LEU A 141 16.01 -2.85 -9.15
CA LEU A 141 15.24 -4.02 -9.56
C LEU A 141 15.99 -5.33 -9.26
N ALA A 142 17.29 -5.38 -9.54
CA ALA A 142 18.12 -6.55 -9.25
C ALA A 142 18.12 -6.88 -7.75
N GLU A 143 18.30 -5.87 -6.89
CA GLU A 143 18.21 -6.04 -5.44
C GLU A 143 16.84 -6.54 -5.00
N GLU A 144 15.76 -5.99 -5.57
CA GLU A 144 14.40 -6.40 -5.25
C GLU A 144 14.15 -7.87 -5.61
N LEU A 145 14.63 -8.32 -6.77
CA LEU A 145 14.52 -9.71 -7.20
C LEU A 145 15.34 -10.66 -6.33
N ILE A 146 16.51 -10.24 -5.86
CA ILE A 146 17.37 -11.02 -4.96
C ILE A 146 16.73 -11.13 -3.57
N LYS A 147 16.24 -10.02 -3.01
CA LYS A 147 15.60 -9.96 -1.68
C LYS A 147 14.28 -10.76 -1.64
N ASN A 148 13.59 -10.88 -2.77
CA ASN A 148 12.24 -11.45 -2.88
C ASN A 148 12.15 -12.65 -3.85
N PRO A 149 12.83 -13.77 -3.57
CA PRO A 149 12.84 -14.94 -4.45
C PRO A 149 11.46 -15.60 -4.63
N GLN A 150 10.49 -15.29 -3.75
CA GLN A 150 9.08 -15.72 -3.86
C GLN A 150 8.33 -15.07 -5.03
N LEU A 151 8.87 -14.01 -5.64
CA LEU A 151 8.31 -13.41 -6.86
C LEU A 151 8.40 -14.35 -8.08
N GLY A 152 9.14 -15.46 -7.97
CA GLY A 152 9.27 -16.46 -9.03
C GLY A 152 10.31 -16.13 -10.10
N TYR A 153 11.10 -15.08 -9.91
CA TYR A 153 12.19 -14.70 -10.80
C TYR A 153 13.54 -15.01 -10.17
N LYS A 154 14.47 -15.53 -10.98
CA LYS A 154 15.86 -15.77 -10.59
C LYS A 154 16.78 -14.94 -11.48
N LEU A 155 17.31 -13.86 -10.94
CA LEU A 155 18.29 -13.06 -11.65
C LEU A 155 19.58 -13.87 -11.80
N LYS A 156 20.04 -14.10 -13.04
CA LYS A 156 21.23 -14.86 -13.39
C LYS A 156 22.41 -13.97 -13.66
N LEU A 157 22.18 -12.89 -14.42
CA LEU A 157 23.25 -12.00 -14.86
C LEU A 157 22.71 -10.62 -15.22
N ILE A 158 23.63 -9.66 -15.21
CA ILE A 158 23.44 -8.32 -15.75
C ILE A 158 24.47 -8.12 -16.85
N ILE A 159 24.02 -7.65 -18.02
CA ILE A 159 24.88 -7.33 -19.15
C ILE A 159 24.96 -5.83 -19.29
N LYS A 160 26.16 -5.24 -19.19
CA LYS A 160 26.38 -3.80 -19.25
C LYS A 160 27.33 -3.39 -20.39
N ASN A 161 27.31 -2.13 -20.78
CA ASN A 161 28.26 -1.56 -21.73
C ASN A 161 29.63 -1.38 -21.05
N HIS A 162 30.70 -1.25 -21.86
CA HIS A 162 32.09 -1.16 -21.36
C HIS A 162 32.37 0.09 -20.53
N GLU A 163 31.58 1.15 -20.65
CA GLU A 163 31.88 2.48 -20.10
C GLU A 163 31.36 2.69 -18.65
N GLU A 164 30.57 1.77 -18.10
CA GLU A 164 29.95 1.94 -16.79
C GLU A 164 30.71 1.14 -15.70
N ILE A 165 31.43 1.86 -14.86
CA ILE A 165 32.20 1.25 -13.77
C ILE A 165 31.49 1.50 -12.44
N ASP A 166 30.92 0.44 -11.84
CA ASP A 166 31.12 0.20 -10.41
C ASP A 166 30.83 -1.26 -10.06
N ARG A 167 31.80 -1.93 -9.42
CA ARG A 167 31.78 -3.38 -9.12
C ARG A 167 31.18 -3.70 -7.74
N THR A 168 30.72 -2.72 -6.99
CA THR A 168 30.53 -2.83 -5.55
C THR A 168 29.11 -3.24 -5.10
N GLU A 169 28.11 -3.21 -5.96
CA GLU A 169 26.73 -3.24 -5.46
C GLU A 169 26.03 -4.61 -5.46
N LEU A 170 26.47 -5.60 -6.25
CA LEU A 170 25.82 -6.89 -6.34
C LEU A 170 26.82 -8.07 -6.38
N PRO A 171 27.42 -8.45 -5.25
CA PRO A 171 28.51 -9.45 -5.23
C PRO A 171 28.07 -10.87 -5.65
N GLU A 172 26.79 -11.18 -5.64
CA GLU A 172 26.26 -12.51 -5.95
C GLU A 172 25.86 -12.69 -7.43
N ILE A 173 25.88 -11.63 -8.26
CA ILE A 173 25.38 -11.65 -9.63
C ILE A 173 26.52 -11.55 -10.63
N LYS A 174 26.46 -12.40 -11.65
CA LYS A 174 27.41 -12.38 -12.76
C LYS A 174 27.18 -11.14 -13.60
N ILE A 175 28.16 -10.23 -13.64
CA ILE A 175 28.12 -9.04 -14.46
C ILE A 175 29.00 -9.28 -15.68
N ILE A 176 28.45 -9.15 -16.88
CA ILE A 176 29.13 -9.36 -18.16
C ILE A 176 29.28 -8.03 -18.86
N GLN A 177 30.48 -7.75 -19.36
CA GLN A 177 30.77 -6.53 -20.11
C GLN A 177 30.69 -6.79 -21.63
N GLY A 178 29.94 -5.91 -22.31
CA GLY A 178 29.77 -5.96 -23.76
C GLY A 178 28.68 -6.91 -24.25
N PHE A 179 28.20 -6.64 -25.44
CA PHE A 179 27.05 -7.32 -26.06
C PHE A 179 27.44 -8.28 -27.20
N LYS A 180 28.75 -8.47 -27.46
CA LYS A 180 29.24 -9.24 -28.64
C LYS A 180 28.75 -10.70 -28.65
N ASN A 181 28.64 -11.34 -27.48
CA ASN A 181 28.22 -12.74 -27.35
C ASN A 181 26.89 -12.87 -26.61
N LEU A 182 25.99 -11.90 -26.79
CA LEU A 182 24.71 -11.83 -26.10
C LEU A 182 23.92 -13.14 -26.22
N ARG A 183 23.79 -13.66 -27.43
CA ARG A 183 23.07 -14.90 -27.73
C ARG A 183 23.61 -16.10 -26.96
N GLU A 184 24.91 -16.36 -27.08
CA GLU A 184 25.54 -17.50 -26.44
C GLU A 184 25.45 -17.43 -24.94
N THR A 185 25.64 -16.23 -24.38
CA THR A 185 25.54 -15.96 -22.95
C THR A 185 24.12 -16.25 -22.41
N LEU A 186 23.09 -15.76 -23.09
CA LEU A 186 21.71 -16.00 -22.66
C LEU A 186 21.33 -17.49 -22.72
N GLN A 187 21.83 -18.21 -23.72
CA GLN A 187 21.60 -19.65 -23.85
C GLN A 187 22.35 -20.48 -22.80
N GLN A 188 23.64 -20.19 -22.53
CA GLN A 188 24.45 -20.89 -21.53
C GLN A 188 23.85 -20.75 -20.13
N GLU A 189 23.34 -19.56 -19.78
CA GLU A 189 22.70 -19.29 -18.48
C GLU A 189 21.23 -19.72 -18.45
N LYS A 190 20.70 -20.31 -19.54
CA LYS A 190 19.31 -20.76 -19.69
C LYS A 190 18.31 -19.67 -19.33
N VAL A 191 18.55 -18.45 -19.83
CA VAL A 191 17.69 -17.29 -19.62
C VAL A 191 16.39 -17.50 -20.39
N SER A 192 15.27 -17.32 -19.71
CA SER A 192 13.92 -17.39 -20.28
C SER A 192 13.28 -16.02 -20.44
N MET A 193 13.75 -15.01 -19.68
CA MET A 193 13.26 -13.64 -19.75
C MET A 193 14.43 -12.66 -19.69
N ALA A 194 14.42 -11.68 -20.58
CA ALA A 194 15.40 -10.60 -20.64
C ALA A 194 14.72 -9.24 -20.42
N ILE A 195 15.13 -8.55 -19.36
CA ILE A 195 14.64 -7.21 -19.01
C ILE A 195 15.59 -6.20 -19.65
N VAL A 196 15.08 -5.38 -20.55
CA VAL A 196 15.88 -4.49 -21.38
C VAL A 196 15.73 -3.05 -20.90
N THR A 197 16.85 -2.38 -20.64
CA THR A 197 16.83 -0.95 -20.26
C THR A 197 16.56 -0.05 -21.46
N PRO A 198 15.95 1.15 -21.28
CA PRO A 198 15.64 2.06 -22.39
C PRO A 198 16.87 2.51 -23.20
N GLU A 199 18.05 2.54 -22.58
CA GLU A 199 19.31 2.93 -23.24
C GLU A 199 19.69 1.96 -24.36
N VAL A 200 19.40 0.67 -24.18
CA VAL A 200 19.70 -0.39 -25.16
C VAL A 200 18.92 -0.15 -26.46
N TYR A 201 17.70 0.36 -26.38
CA TYR A 201 16.89 0.66 -27.56
C TYR A 201 17.38 1.88 -28.39
N LYS A 202 18.38 2.60 -27.90
CA LYS A 202 19.01 3.69 -28.66
C LYS A 202 20.07 3.19 -29.67
N SER A 203 20.52 1.94 -29.54
CA SER A 203 21.54 1.33 -30.41
C SER A 203 20.89 0.36 -31.39
N GLN A 204 21.02 0.66 -32.69
CA GLN A 204 20.49 -0.20 -33.77
C GLN A 204 21.15 -1.57 -33.78
N GLU A 205 22.46 -1.64 -33.49
CA GLU A 205 23.21 -2.88 -33.38
C GLU A 205 22.67 -3.78 -32.26
N LEU A 206 22.38 -3.18 -31.10
CA LEU A 206 21.83 -3.93 -29.94
C LEU A 206 20.42 -4.44 -30.23
N ILE A 207 19.59 -3.64 -30.88
CA ILE A 207 18.25 -4.07 -31.30
C ILE A 207 18.34 -5.30 -32.22
N GLN A 208 19.27 -5.31 -33.18
CA GLN A 208 19.46 -6.43 -34.08
C GLN A 208 19.89 -7.69 -33.31
N ASN A 209 20.83 -7.56 -32.39
CA ASN A 209 21.28 -8.67 -31.53
C ASN A 209 20.15 -9.25 -30.67
N LEU A 210 19.26 -8.38 -30.14
CA LEU A 210 18.08 -8.82 -29.40
C LEU A 210 17.07 -9.52 -30.30
N PHE A 211 16.85 -8.99 -31.51
CA PHE A 211 15.95 -9.57 -32.52
C PHE A 211 16.37 -10.99 -32.90
N ASP A 212 17.67 -11.23 -33.07
CA ASP A 212 18.20 -12.55 -33.38
C ASP A 212 17.99 -13.55 -32.22
N CYS A 213 17.85 -13.05 -30.98
CA CYS A 213 17.57 -13.88 -29.81
C CYS A 213 16.09 -14.31 -29.67
N ILE A 214 15.15 -13.71 -30.38
CA ILE A 214 13.70 -14.05 -30.31
C ILE A 214 13.48 -15.54 -30.65
N ARG A 215 14.25 -16.10 -31.57
CA ARG A 215 14.16 -17.51 -32.00
C ARG A 215 14.41 -18.53 -30.87
N TYR A 216 14.97 -18.08 -29.74
CA TYR A 216 15.35 -18.95 -28.59
C TYR A 216 14.31 -18.98 -27.48
N LYS A 217 13.08 -18.52 -27.75
CA LYS A 217 11.98 -18.47 -26.77
C LYS A 217 12.35 -17.68 -25.50
N ILE A 218 13.07 -16.57 -25.69
CA ILE A 218 13.38 -15.62 -24.64
C ILE A 218 12.32 -14.50 -24.73
N ASP A 219 11.63 -14.26 -23.63
CA ASP A 219 10.67 -13.15 -23.53
C ASP A 219 11.43 -11.87 -23.21
N PHE A 220 11.25 -10.84 -24.05
CA PHE A 220 11.83 -9.52 -23.86
C PHE A 220 10.83 -8.58 -23.26
N VAL A 221 11.17 -7.99 -22.11
CA VAL A 221 10.31 -7.04 -21.37
C VAL A 221 11.05 -5.75 -21.15
N ASN A 222 10.36 -4.63 -21.30
CA ASN A 222 10.92 -3.31 -20.99
C ASN A 222 11.16 -3.16 -19.49
N LEU A 223 12.31 -2.59 -19.09
CA LEU A 223 12.63 -2.36 -17.67
C LEU A 223 11.55 -1.56 -16.97
N SER A 224 11.02 -0.50 -17.58
CA SER A 224 10.05 0.37 -16.93
C SER A 224 8.76 -0.37 -16.57
N ASP A 225 8.25 -1.20 -17.49
CA ASP A 225 7.02 -1.97 -17.27
C ASP A 225 7.24 -3.08 -16.24
N PHE A 226 8.39 -3.76 -16.31
CA PHE A 226 8.71 -4.83 -15.36
C PHE A 226 8.96 -4.26 -13.97
N TYR A 227 9.69 -3.15 -13.87
CA TYR A 227 9.96 -2.44 -12.62
C TYR A 227 8.63 -1.98 -11.98
N GLU A 228 7.73 -1.38 -12.76
CA GLU A 228 6.40 -0.98 -12.29
C GLU A 228 5.59 -2.16 -11.74
N ASN A 229 5.63 -3.29 -12.45
CA ASN A 229 4.89 -4.49 -12.04
C ASN A 229 5.42 -5.10 -10.74
N ILE A 230 6.72 -5.07 -10.51
CA ILE A 230 7.35 -5.64 -9.31
C ILE A 230 7.27 -4.66 -8.14
N THR A 231 7.73 -3.43 -8.32
CA THR A 231 7.92 -2.47 -7.22
C THR A 231 6.67 -1.65 -6.90
N LYS A 232 5.70 -1.62 -7.82
CA LYS A 232 4.49 -0.76 -7.73
C LYS A 232 4.81 0.72 -7.61
N LYS A 233 5.90 1.16 -8.29
CA LYS A 233 6.33 2.55 -8.47
C LYS A 233 6.65 2.82 -9.95
N ILE A 234 6.70 4.10 -10.32
CA ILE A 234 7.11 4.53 -11.67
C ILE A 234 8.58 4.96 -11.63
N PRO A 235 9.46 4.37 -12.44
CA PRO A 235 10.89 4.71 -12.45
C PRO A 235 11.13 6.08 -13.12
N LEU A 236 11.20 7.16 -12.34
CA LEU A 236 11.28 8.54 -12.84
C LEU A 236 12.44 8.81 -13.82
N ALA A 237 13.57 8.14 -13.62
CA ALA A 237 14.71 8.32 -14.51
C ALA A 237 14.59 7.54 -15.84
N ALA A 238 13.66 6.59 -15.92
CA ALA A 238 13.43 5.79 -17.11
C ALA A 238 12.23 6.25 -17.96
N ILE A 239 11.52 7.30 -17.53
CA ILE A 239 10.36 7.85 -18.23
C ILE A 239 10.66 9.24 -18.82
N ASN A 240 9.88 9.63 -19.80
CA ASN A 240 9.94 10.92 -20.45
C ASN A 240 8.52 11.52 -20.65
N GLN A 241 8.44 12.67 -21.27
CA GLN A 241 7.15 13.34 -21.53
C GLN A 241 6.20 12.50 -22.41
N VAL A 242 6.74 11.75 -23.37
CA VAL A 242 5.94 10.87 -24.25
C VAL A 242 5.26 9.79 -23.43
N TRP A 243 5.97 9.22 -22.44
CA TRP A 243 5.41 8.23 -21.52
C TRP A 243 4.13 8.74 -20.82
N PHE A 244 4.09 10.02 -20.39
CA PHE A 244 2.90 10.61 -19.78
C PHE A 244 1.74 10.69 -20.77
N LEU A 245 2.00 11.07 -22.02
CA LEU A 245 0.97 11.14 -23.05
C LEU A 245 0.35 9.77 -23.35
N GLU A 246 1.17 8.73 -23.33
CA GLU A 246 0.73 7.35 -23.61
C GLU A 246 0.03 6.69 -22.41
N ASN A 247 0.52 6.95 -21.20
CA ASN A 247 0.14 6.18 -20.00
C ASN A 247 -0.84 6.91 -19.09
N ILE A 248 -0.91 8.25 -19.12
CA ILE A 248 -1.80 9.01 -18.23
C ILE A 248 -2.98 9.59 -19.01
N SER A 249 -3.90 8.71 -19.42
CA SER A 249 -5.15 9.15 -20.03
C SER A 249 -6.19 9.56 -18.97
N GLN A 250 -6.58 10.83 -18.97
CA GLN A 250 -7.66 11.36 -18.12
C GLN A 250 -9.04 11.00 -18.68
N LYS A 251 -9.20 10.95 -19.99
CA LYS A 251 -10.49 10.76 -20.67
C LYS A 251 -11.17 9.42 -20.32
N ASN A 252 -10.39 8.36 -20.21
CA ASN A 252 -10.90 7.02 -19.93
C ASN A 252 -11.29 6.80 -18.46
N LYS A 253 -11.05 7.77 -17.57
CA LYS A 253 -11.31 7.64 -16.12
C LYS A 253 -12.46 8.51 -15.63
N GLN A 254 -13.20 9.15 -16.49
CA GLN A 254 -14.26 10.10 -16.11
C GLN A 254 -15.38 9.44 -15.30
N ALA A 255 -15.83 8.25 -15.68
CA ALA A 255 -16.82 7.49 -14.91
C ALA A 255 -16.32 7.13 -13.51
N TYR A 256 -15.05 6.68 -13.41
CA TYR A 256 -14.41 6.42 -12.13
C TYR A 256 -14.32 7.67 -11.26
N GLU A 257 -13.90 8.82 -11.79
CA GLU A 257 -13.79 10.09 -11.04
C GLU A 257 -15.15 10.55 -10.50
N THR A 258 -16.23 10.39 -11.29
CA THR A 258 -17.58 10.71 -10.85
C THR A 258 -18.03 9.79 -9.71
N PHE A 259 -17.84 8.47 -9.88
CA PHE A 259 -18.20 7.49 -8.85
C PHE A 259 -17.38 7.71 -7.56
N LYS A 260 -16.07 7.93 -7.71
CA LYS A 260 -15.18 8.28 -6.60
C LYS A 260 -15.66 9.52 -5.84
N ARG A 261 -16.08 10.57 -6.56
CA ARG A 261 -16.58 11.80 -5.93
C ARG A 261 -17.85 11.56 -5.11
N ILE A 262 -18.77 10.75 -5.62
CA ILE A 262 -19.99 10.35 -4.90
C ILE A 262 -19.63 9.56 -3.64
N PHE A 263 -18.75 8.56 -3.78
CA PHE A 263 -18.27 7.75 -2.68
C PHE A 263 -17.57 8.60 -1.60
N ASP A 264 -16.66 9.48 -1.99
CA ASP A 264 -15.94 10.39 -1.11
C ASP A 264 -16.93 11.29 -0.32
N PHE A 265 -17.92 11.85 -1.00
CA PHE A 265 -18.91 12.72 -0.38
C PHE A 265 -19.73 11.98 0.70
N PHE A 266 -20.28 10.82 0.38
CA PHE A 266 -21.10 10.07 1.31
C PHE A 266 -20.29 9.51 2.48
N LEU A 267 -19.14 8.91 2.21
CA LEU A 267 -18.29 8.37 3.27
C LEU A 267 -17.77 9.47 4.19
N ALA A 268 -17.33 10.62 3.64
CA ALA A 268 -16.88 11.75 4.44
C ALA A 268 -18.02 12.35 5.28
N SER A 269 -19.25 12.44 4.75
CA SER A 269 -20.40 12.95 5.47
C SER A 269 -20.75 12.03 6.66
N ILE A 270 -20.75 10.72 6.46
CA ILE A 270 -21.02 9.76 7.54
C ILE A 270 -19.94 9.87 8.62
N LEU A 271 -18.65 9.81 8.22
CA LEU A 271 -17.54 9.87 9.17
C LEU A 271 -17.45 11.20 9.90
N LEU A 272 -17.73 12.32 9.21
CA LEU A 272 -17.77 13.64 9.85
C LEU A 272 -18.88 13.69 10.90
N THR A 273 -20.10 13.27 10.56
CA THR A 273 -21.24 13.25 11.49
C THR A 273 -20.95 12.42 12.74
N LEU A 274 -20.41 11.22 12.56
CA LEU A 274 -20.01 10.36 13.67
C LEU A 274 -18.88 10.98 14.51
N SER A 275 -17.92 11.64 13.87
CA SER A 275 -16.79 12.26 14.58
C SER A 275 -17.21 13.49 15.38
N LEU A 276 -18.26 14.24 14.95
CA LEU A 276 -18.74 15.43 15.64
C LEU A 276 -19.12 15.19 17.10
N LEU A 277 -19.55 13.96 17.45
CA LEU A 277 -19.83 13.57 18.83
C LEU A 277 -18.61 13.72 19.76
N PHE A 278 -17.42 13.55 19.22
CA PHE A 278 -16.15 13.60 19.99
C PHE A 278 -15.50 14.99 19.95
N TRP A 279 -15.90 15.88 19.04
CA TRP A 279 -15.27 17.19 18.87
C TRP A 279 -15.31 18.08 20.11
N PRO A 280 -16.41 18.18 20.88
CA PRO A 280 -16.43 18.97 22.10
C PRO A 280 -15.41 18.49 23.12
N ILE A 281 -15.28 17.16 23.28
CA ILE A 281 -14.34 16.54 24.22
C ILE A 281 -12.89 16.82 23.77
N ILE A 282 -12.60 16.61 22.48
CA ILE A 282 -11.28 16.89 21.90
C ILE A 282 -10.93 18.37 22.07
N ALA A 283 -11.87 19.28 21.77
CA ALA A 283 -11.69 20.73 21.89
C ALA A 283 -11.39 21.15 23.33
N LEU A 284 -12.11 20.58 24.30
CA LEU A 284 -11.90 20.85 25.72
C LEU A 284 -10.50 20.44 26.15
N ILE A 285 -10.08 19.21 25.82
CA ILE A 285 -8.75 18.71 26.20
C ILE A 285 -7.64 19.56 25.56
N ILE A 286 -7.79 19.96 24.28
CA ILE A 286 -6.83 20.84 23.59
C ILE A 286 -6.72 22.19 24.33
N LYS A 287 -7.85 22.78 24.73
CA LYS A 287 -7.89 24.08 25.40
C LYS A 287 -7.29 24.04 26.81
N LEU A 288 -7.54 22.94 27.56
CA LEU A 288 -6.97 22.74 28.89
C LEU A 288 -5.45 22.44 28.81
N GLY A 289 -5.01 21.75 27.74
CA GLY A 289 -3.62 21.33 27.61
C GLY A 289 -2.65 22.43 27.13
N SER A 290 -3.14 23.47 26.44
CA SER A 290 -2.28 24.57 25.96
C SER A 290 -3.08 25.78 25.49
N LYS A 291 -2.49 26.98 25.58
CA LYS A 291 -3.08 28.23 25.12
C LYS A 291 -3.17 28.26 23.58
N GLY A 292 -4.23 28.84 22.99
CA GLY A 292 -4.40 29.06 21.56
C GLY A 292 -5.71 28.47 21.00
N PRO A 293 -5.91 28.50 19.65
CA PRO A 293 -7.14 28.00 19.02
C PRO A 293 -7.21 26.46 19.06
N VAL A 294 -8.43 25.90 18.93
CA VAL A 294 -8.66 24.45 18.86
C VAL A 294 -8.17 23.88 17.53
N PHE A 295 -8.37 24.64 16.47
CA PHE A 295 -8.02 24.22 15.13
C PHE A 295 -6.72 24.88 14.66
N TYR A 296 -5.94 24.10 13.92
CA TYR A 296 -4.80 24.54 13.14
C TYR A 296 -5.18 24.63 11.67
N ARG A 297 -4.83 25.72 11.02
CA ARG A 297 -5.11 26.00 9.61
C ARG A 297 -3.81 26.20 8.85
N GLN A 298 -3.67 25.54 7.71
CA GLN A 298 -2.47 25.63 6.88
C GLN A 298 -2.83 25.62 5.40
N THR A 299 -2.14 26.45 4.61
CA THR A 299 -2.24 26.40 3.15
C THR A 299 -1.47 25.20 2.61
N ARG A 300 -2.08 24.50 1.66
CA ARG A 300 -1.52 23.36 0.96
C ARG A 300 -1.76 23.50 -0.54
N ILE A 301 -0.98 22.77 -1.34
CA ILE A 301 -1.15 22.70 -2.80
C ILE A 301 -2.12 21.56 -3.14
N GLY A 302 -3.18 21.89 -3.87
CA GLY A 302 -4.22 20.97 -4.32
C GLY A 302 -4.13 20.64 -5.81
N GLN A 303 -5.24 20.15 -6.37
CA GLN A 303 -5.35 19.80 -7.77
C GLN A 303 -5.06 21.00 -8.69
N GLY A 304 -4.30 20.73 -9.77
CA GLY A 304 -3.87 21.77 -10.72
C GLY A 304 -2.88 22.78 -10.14
N GLY A 305 -2.23 22.46 -9.02
CA GLY A 305 -1.30 23.38 -8.35
C GLY A 305 -1.97 24.52 -7.58
N LYS A 306 -3.31 24.51 -7.42
CA LYS A 306 -4.07 25.57 -6.74
C LYS A 306 -3.93 25.44 -5.22
N PRO A 307 -3.66 26.54 -4.50
CA PRO A 307 -3.61 26.51 -3.04
C PRO A 307 -5.01 26.36 -2.44
N PHE A 308 -5.12 25.58 -1.36
CA PHE A 308 -6.33 25.46 -0.54
C PHE A 308 -5.98 25.39 0.95
N ARG A 309 -6.94 25.56 1.83
CA ARG A 309 -6.74 25.55 3.29
C ARG A 309 -7.13 24.21 3.90
N VAL A 310 -6.18 23.56 4.53
CA VAL A 310 -6.39 22.35 5.35
C VAL A 310 -6.65 22.77 6.78
N VAL A 311 -7.64 22.13 7.42
CA VAL A 311 -7.97 22.32 8.84
C VAL A 311 -7.69 21.02 9.60
N LYS A 312 -7.01 21.13 10.74
CA LYS A 312 -6.72 20.01 11.66
C LYS A 312 -7.05 20.41 13.09
N PHE A 313 -7.21 19.45 13.98
CA PHE A 313 -7.10 19.75 15.42
C PHE A 313 -5.66 20.11 15.75
N ARG A 314 -5.50 21.11 16.61
CA ARG A 314 -4.19 21.52 17.07
C ARG A 314 -3.56 20.42 17.92
N SER A 315 -2.40 19.95 17.51
CA SER A 315 -1.63 18.90 18.18
C SER A 315 -0.29 19.41 18.73
N MET A 316 0.06 20.68 18.45
CA MET A 316 1.31 21.33 18.86
C MET A 316 1.04 22.59 19.66
N TYR A 317 2.02 23.06 20.43
CA TYR A 317 1.94 24.35 21.12
C TYR A 317 1.88 25.48 20.10
N ALA A 318 0.82 26.29 20.16
CA ALA A 318 0.61 27.38 19.22
C ALA A 318 1.46 28.61 19.59
N ASN A 319 2.08 29.21 18.59
CA ASN A 319 2.76 30.51 18.71
C ASN A 319 2.24 31.54 17.69
N ASP A 320 1.18 31.21 16.95
CA ASP A 320 0.45 32.10 16.06
C ASP A 320 -1.08 31.98 16.18
N GLN A 321 -1.81 32.89 15.52
CA GLN A 321 -3.27 32.93 15.54
C GLN A 321 -3.96 31.80 14.78
N ASN A 322 -3.25 31.16 13.85
CA ASN A 322 -3.74 30.01 13.08
C ASN A 322 -3.54 28.67 13.79
N GLY A 323 -2.95 28.70 15.01
CA GLY A 323 -2.61 27.49 15.79
C GLY A 323 -1.30 26.83 15.37
N GLY A 324 -0.50 27.52 14.57
CA GLY A 324 0.83 27.10 14.15
C GLY A 324 1.88 27.27 15.23
N CYS A 325 2.97 26.49 15.13
CA CYS A 325 4.11 26.50 16.05
C CYS A 325 5.42 27.00 15.40
N GLU A 326 5.36 27.49 14.15
CA GLU A 326 6.53 27.76 13.32
C GLU A 326 6.85 29.24 13.13
N LYS A 327 6.11 30.14 13.78
CA LYS A 327 6.32 31.59 13.67
C LYS A 327 7.74 32.03 14.03
N LEU A 328 8.38 31.36 14.98
CA LEU A 328 9.72 31.69 15.47
C LEU A 328 10.83 30.85 14.81
N THR A 329 10.52 29.65 14.35
CA THR A 329 11.52 28.66 13.88
C THR A 329 11.53 28.46 12.37
N GLY A 330 10.58 29.08 11.65
CA GLY A 330 10.33 28.83 10.23
C GLY A 330 9.72 27.45 9.94
N PRO A 331 9.43 27.19 8.65
CA PRO A 331 8.84 25.92 8.23
C PRO A 331 9.76 24.75 8.51
N LYS A 332 9.30 23.80 9.34
CA LYS A 332 10.00 22.54 9.60
C LYS A 332 9.08 21.36 9.39
N MET A 333 9.60 20.29 8.81
CA MET A 333 8.90 19.04 8.77
C MET A 333 8.79 18.44 10.18
N ALA A 334 7.72 17.71 10.45
CA ALA A 334 7.49 17.10 11.76
C ALA A 334 8.39 15.87 11.94
N GLU A 335 8.99 15.76 13.13
CA GLU A 335 9.83 14.63 13.54
C GLU A 335 9.04 13.60 14.37
N GLU A 336 9.62 12.40 14.59
CA GLU A 336 8.95 11.31 15.30
C GLU A 336 8.62 11.66 16.76
N ASN A 337 9.53 12.27 17.47
CA ASN A 337 9.33 12.75 18.84
C ASN A 337 9.41 14.28 18.90
N ASP A 338 8.61 14.94 18.04
CA ASP A 338 8.61 16.38 17.93
C ASP A 338 8.34 17.07 19.28
N PRO A 339 9.27 17.82 19.85
CA PRO A 339 9.11 18.48 21.15
C PRO A 339 8.01 19.56 21.13
N ARG A 340 7.61 20.02 19.95
CA ARG A 340 6.52 20.98 19.77
C ARG A 340 5.14 20.37 20.02
N ALA A 341 5.01 19.02 20.02
CA ALA A 341 3.75 18.34 20.22
C ALA A 341 3.33 18.32 21.70
N THR A 342 2.06 18.67 21.97
CA THR A 342 1.50 18.50 23.32
C THR A 342 1.30 17.01 23.62
N ASN A 343 1.17 16.63 24.90
CA ASN A 343 0.94 15.23 25.29
C ASN A 343 -0.32 14.63 24.62
N PHE A 344 -1.41 15.38 24.64
CA PHE A 344 -2.65 14.98 23.95
C PHE A 344 -2.49 15.05 22.42
N GLY A 345 -1.72 16.01 21.94
CA GLY A 345 -1.37 16.13 20.53
C GLY A 345 -0.62 14.92 19.98
N LYS A 346 0.27 14.31 20.75
CA LYS A 346 0.94 13.05 20.39
C LYS A 346 -0.08 11.92 20.21
N PHE A 347 -1.07 11.82 21.11
CA PHE A 347 -2.16 10.85 20.97
C PHE A 347 -3.01 11.12 19.70
N LEU A 348 -3.42 12.38 19.48
CA LEU A 348 -4.19 12.73 18.29
C LEU A 348 -3.44 12.37 17.00
N ARG A 349 -2.16 12.69 16.91
CA ARG A 349 -1.31 12.38 15.76
C ARG A 349 -1.15 10.87 15.57
N LYS A 350 -0.86 10.12 16.64
CA LYS A 350 -0.73 8.66 16.60
C LYS A 350 -1.99 7.96 16.07
N THR A 351 -3.16 8.46 16.45
CA THR A 351 -4.47 7.95 16.00
C THR A 351 -4.98 8.61 14.71
N ARG A 352 -4.26 9.59 14.17
CA ARG A 352 -4.68 10.48 13.07
C ARG A 352 -6.01 11.21 13.33
N SER A 353 -6.45 11.29 14.58
CA SER A 353 -7.66 12.03 14.95
C SER A 353 -7.52 13.53 14.79
N ASP A 354 -6.28 14.06 14.75
CA ASP A 354 -6.02 15.45 14.39
C ASP A 354 -6.46 15.80 12.96
N GLU A 355 -6.56 14.82 12.06
CA GLU A 355 -6.94 15.00 10.67
C GLU A 355 -8.46 14.92 10.41
N LEU A 356 -9.29 14.57 11.42
CA LEU A 356 -10.75 14.49 11.28
C LEU A 356 -11.41 15.74 10.67
N PRO A 357 -11.00 16.99 10.99
CA PRO A 357 -11.57 18.18 10.36
C PRO A 357 -11.36 18.26 8.84
N GLN A 358 -10.38 17.51 8.27
CA GLN A 358 -10.16 17.47 6.82
C GLN A 358 -11.28 16.73 6.05
N LEU A 359 -12.12 15.97 6.74
CA LEU A 359 -13.32 15.38 6.15
C LEU A 359 -14.21 16.45 5.52
N TRP A 360 -14.23 17.66 6.08
CA TRP A 360 -14.90 18.81 5.47
C TRP A 360 -14.30 19.19 4.11
N SER A 361 -12.96 19.18 4.00
CA SER A 361 -12.27 19.44 2.72
C SER A 361 -12.60 18.40 1.65
N ILE A 362 -12.89 17.15 2.07
CA ILE A 362 -13.36 16.10 1.15
C ILE A 362 -14.81 16.40 0.70
N ILE A 363 -15.69 16.81 1.63
CA ILE A 363 -17.10 17.12 1.31
C ILE A 363 -17.18 18.26 0.31
N ILE A 364 -16.44 19.34 0.49
CA ILE A 364 -16.45 20.50 -0.42
C ILE A 364 -15.69 20.21 -1.73
N GLY A 365 -14.84 19.20 -1.75
CA GLY A 365 -14.18 18.71 -2.96
C GLY A 365 -12.77 19.20 -3.21
N ASP A 366 -12.13 19.83 -2.23
CA ASP A 366 -10.71 20.21 -2.28
C ASP A 366 -9.80 19.01 -2.15
N MET A 367 -10.27 17.95 -1.46
CA MET A 367 -9.56 16.70 -1.21
C MET A 367 -10.40 15.48 -1.59
N SER A 368 -9.76 14.33 -1.55
CA SER A 368 -10.35 12.99 -1.66
C SER A 368 -9.86 12.12 -0.48
N PHE A 369 -10.50 10.97 -0.23
CA PHE A 369 -9.92 9.99 0.72
C PHE A 369 -8.57 9.49 0.25
N VAL A 370 -8.44 9.24 -1.07
CA VAL A 370 -7.23 8.66 -1.65
C VAL A 370 -6.66 9.54 -2.75
N GLY A 371 -5.38 9.87 -2.62
CA GLY A 371 -4.62 10.68 -3.57
C GLY A 371 -3.21 10.98 -3.05
N PRO A 372 -2.38 11.66 -3.83
CA PRO A 372 -1.11 12.18 -3.36
C PRO A 372 -1.27 13.10 -2.15
N ARG A 373 -0.34 13.05 -1.21
CA ARG A 373 -0.40 13.93 -0.03
C ARG A 373 -0.26 15.40 -0.46
N ALA A 374 -1.14 16.27 0.05
CA ALA A 374 -1.05 17.70 -0.18
C ALA A 374 0.23 18.28 0.45
N GLU A 375 1.10 18.88 -0.36
CA GLU A 375 2.33 19.48 0.12
C GLU A 375 2.16 20.96 0.47
N ARG A 376 3.09 21.47 1.26
CA ARG A 376 3.18 22.87 1.66
C ARG A 376 3.78 23.70 0.51
N PRO A 377 3.28 24.94 0.28
CA PRO A 377 3.86 25.79 -0.77
C PRO A 377 5.35 26.05 -0.62
N GLU A 378 5.84 26.13 0.62
CA GLU A 378 7.25 26.40 0.93
C GLU A 378 8.18 25.27 0.42
N PHE A 379 7.77 24.02 0.57
CA PHE A 379 8.55 22.86 0.10
C PHE A 379 8.31 22.56 -1.39
N HIS A 380 7.16 22.95 -1.93
CA HIS A 380 6.83 22.71 -3.33
C HIS A 380 7.86 23.29 -4.29
N GLN A 381 8.31 24.53 -4.05
CA GLN A 381 9.25 25.21 -4.96
C GLN A 381 10.62 24.50 -5.00
N GLU A 382 11.11 24.10 -3.86
CA GLU A 382 12.37 23.35 -3.75
C GLU A 382 12.26 21.98 -4.43
N LEU A 383 11.23 21.20 -4.09
CA LEU A 383 11.07 19.85 -4.61
C LEU A 383 10.86 19.82 -6.13
N LYS A 384 10.14 20.81 -6.68
CA LYS A 384 9.92 20.94 -8.13
C LYS A 384 11.21 21.11 -8.92
N THR A 385 12.24 21.78 -8.35
CA THR A 385 13.52 21.99 -9.04
C THR A 385 14.41 20.75 -9.02
N HIS A 386 14.26 19.87 -8.01
CA HIS A 386 15.14 18.73 -7.81
C HIS A 386 14.55 17.40 -8.29
N ILE A 387 13.22 17.30 -8.38
CA ILE A 387 12.54 16.04 -8.71
C ILE A 387 11.86 16.14 -10.08
N PRO A 388 12.28 15.33 -11.07
CA PRO A 388 11.61 15.26 -12.37
C PRO A 388 10.11 14.94 -12.21
N PHE A 389 9.29 15.58 -13.01
CA PHE A 389 7.83 15.32 -13.04
C PHE A 389 7.12 15.48 -11.68
N TYR A 390 7.70 16.24 -10.75
CA TYR A 390 7.11 16.47 -9.43
C TYR A 390 5.70 17.07 -9.50
N GLN A 391 5.43 17.94 -10.48
CA GLN A 391 4.15 18.64 -10.62
C GLN A 391 3.01 17.73 -11.06
N GLU A 392 3.32 16.60 -11.69
CA GLU A 392 2.33 15.67 -12.22
C GLU A 392 1.51 14.99 -11.12
N ARG A 393 1.97 15.03 -9.86
CA ARG A 393 1.19 14.62 -8.70
C ARG A 393 -0.06 15.48 -8.45
N TYR A 394 -0.12 16.69 -9.00
CA TYR A 394 -1.27 17.59 -8.90
C TYR A 394 -2.30 17.42 -10.01
N LEU A 395 -2.15 16.46 -10.90
CA LEU A 395 -3.14 16.12 -11.93
C LEU A 395 -4.48 15.72 -11.32
N ILE A 396 -4.47 15.18 -10.10
CA ILE A 396 -5.65 14.74 -9.36
C ILE A 396 -5.74 15.44 -7.99
N LYS A 397 -6.90 15.28 -7.32
CA LYS A 397 -7.08 15.82 -5.97
C LYS A 397 -6.13 15.16 -4.98
N PRO A 398 -5.59 15.94 -4.01
CA PRO A 398 -4.81 15.39 -2.93
C PRO A 398 -5.67 14.50 -2.02
N GLY A 399 -5.04 13.48 -1.43
CA GLY A 399 -5.69 12.52 -0.56
C GLY A 399 -5.42 12.73 0.93
N LEU A 400 -6.37 12.30 1.76
CA LEU A 400 -6.17 12.11 3.20
C LEU A 400 -5.19 10.96 3.43
N SER A 401 -5.31 9.90 2.61
CA SER A 401 -4.35 8.82 2.47
C SER A 401 -3.88 8.70 1.01
N GLY A 402 -2.80 7.97 0.78
CA GLY A 402 -2.25 7.77 -0.55
C GLY A 402 -1.33 6.56 -0.62
N TRP A 403 -1.05 6.10 -1.84
CA TRP A 403 -0.22 4.93 -2.06
C TRP A 403 1.20 5.13 -1.53
N ALA A 404 1.80 6.31 -1.77
CA ALA A 404 3.08 6.69 -1.19
C ALA A 404 3.08 6.64 0.34
N GLN A 405 2.00 7.06 1.01
CA GLN A 405 1.89 7.06 2.47
C GLN A 405 1.81 5.64 3.06
N ILE A 406 1.38 4.65 2.26
CA ILE A 406 1.28 3.25 2.68
C ILE A 406 2.58 2.50 2.42
N LYS A 407 3.22 2.74 1.28
CA LYS A 407 4.38 1.97 0.82
C LYS A 407 5.71 2.55 1.30
N TYR A 408 5.77 3.85 1.49
CA TYR A 408 6.95 4.56 1.94
C TYR A 408 6.70 5.27 3.25
N GLY A 409 7.54 5.00 4.22
CA GLY A 409 7.44 5.61 5.54
C GLY A 409 7.69 7.12 5.55
N TYR A 410 7.86 7.66 6.72
CA TYR A 410 8.17 9.07 6.87
C TYR A 410 9.64 9.33 6.52
N GLY A 411 9.85 10.23 5.59
CA GLY A 411 11.12 10.83 5.24
C GLY A 411 10.88 12.26 4.78
N SER A 412 11.85 13.12 4.97
CA SER A 412 11.74 14.55 4.67
C SER A 412 12.79 15.05 3.68
N SER A 413 13.77 14.23 3.35
CA SER A 413 14.81 14.55 2.38
C SER A 413 14.27 14.64 0.95
N VAL A 414 15.05 15.23 0.06
CA VAL A 414 14.74 15.24 -1.38
C VAL A 414 14.67 13.82 -1.93
N ALA A 415 15.55 12.91 -1.47
CA ALA A 415 15.55 11.51 -1.85
C ALA A 415 14.26 10.80 -1.41
N ASP A 416 13.77 11.04 -0.18
CA ASP A 416 12.51 10.50 0.28
C ASP A 416 11.32 10.99 -0.56
N ASN A 417 11.35 12.27 -0.94
CA ASN A 417 10.30 12.84 -1.78
C ASN A 417 10.36 12.32 -3.22
N PHE A 418 11.56 12.04 -3.74
CA PHE A 418 11.76 11.38 -5.02
C PHE A 418 11.06 10.00 -5.03
N GLU A 419 11.29 9.18 -3.99
CA GLU A 419 10.61 7.90 -3.82
C GLU A 419 9.08 8.03 -3.73
N LYS A 420 8.59 9.00 -2.96
CA LYS A 420 7.14 9.24 -2.82
C LYS A 420 6.49 9.61 -4.15
N VAL A 421 7.15 10.42 -4.98
CA VAL A 421 6.63 10.80 -6.30
C VAL A 421 6.48 9.59 -7.21
N GLN A 422 7.40 8.62 -7.17
CA GLN A 422 7.29 7.38 -7.92
C GLN A 422 6.01 6.60 -7.56
N TYR A 423 5.68 6.49 -6.26
CA TYR A 423 4.44 5.86 -5.79
C TYR A 423 3.20 6.70 -6.13
N ASP A 424 3.28 8.03 -6.02
CA ASP A 424 2.17 8.92 -6.38
C ASP A 424 1.82 8.80 -7.86
N LEU A 425 2.81 8.77 -8.76
CA LEU A 425 2.61 8.58 -10.19
C LEU A 425 2.06 7.19 -10.53
N TYR A 426 2.53 6.15 -9.83
CA TYR A 426 1.96 4.81 -9.96
C TYR A 426 0.45 4.82 -9.63
N TYR A 427 0.08 5.47 -8.53
CA TYR A 427 -1.34 5.62 -8.18
C TYR A 427 -2.10 6.38 -9.26
N ILE A 428 -1.58 7.50 -9.74
CA ILE A 428 -2.22 8.32 -10.78
C ILE A 428 -2.47 7.50 -12.05
N LYS A 429 -1.50 6.69 -12.48
CA LYS A 429 -1.63 5.80 -13.65
C LYS A 429 -2.69 4.71 -13.41
N ASN A 430 -2.60 4.01 -12.28
CA ASN A 430 -3.34 2.78 -12.02
C ASN A 430 -4.61 2.98 -11.16
N ARG A 431 -5.02 4.24 -10.86
CA ARG A 431 -6.14 4.53 -9.99
C ARG A 431 -7.44 3.86 -10.48
N SER A 432 -8.10 3.21 -9.56
CA SER A 432 -9.38 2.52 -9.73
C SER A 432 -10.09 2.43 -8.39
N PHE A 433 -11.41 2.17 -8.39
CA PHE A 433 -12.17 2.03 -7.15
C PHE A 433 -11.65 0.91 -6.24
N ILE A 434 -11.26 -0.22 -6.82
CA ILE A 434 -10.68 -1.35 -6.07
C ILE A 434 -9.35 -0.95 -5.43
N PHE A 435 -8.53 -0.19 -6.15
CA PHE A 435 -7.26 0.28 -5.62
C PHE A 435 -7.45 1.31 -4.51
N ASP A 436 -8.42 2.23 -4.64
CA ASP A 436 -8.78 3.17 -3.58
C ASP A 436 -9.26 2.45 -2.32
N LEU A 437 -10.15 1.46 -2.47
CA LEU A 437 -10.61 0.66 -1.34
C LEU A 437 -9.45 -0.09 -0.66
N SER A 438 -8.53 -0.64 -1.45
CA SER A 438 -7.30 -1.25 -0.96
C SER A 438 -6.49 -0.29 -0.10
N ILE A 439 -6.29 0.95 -0.58
CA ILE A 439 -5.53 2.00 0.12
C ILE A 439 -6.22 2.39 1.43
N ILE A 440 -7.54 2.57 1.41
CA ILE A 440 -8.33 2.89 2.61
C ILE A 440 -8.19 1.77 3.66
N LEU A 441 -8.34 0.52 3.27
CA LEU A 441 -8.22 -0.64 4.17
C LEU A 441 -6.79 -0.76 4.75
N LYS A 442 -5.76 -0.56 3.93
CA LYS A 442 -4.36 -0.56 4.42
C LYS A 442 -4.05 0.62 5.34
N THR A 443 -4.71 1.77 5.13
CA THR A 443 -4.60 2.93 6.04
C THR A 443 -5.12 2.60 7.43
N ILE A 444 -6.21 1.82 7.54
CA ILE A 444 -6.73 1.36 8.83
C ILE A 444 -5.65 0.58 9.59
N ASN A 445 -4.91 -0.31 8.92
CA ASN A 445 -3.80 -1.05 9.54
C ASN A 445 -2.70 -0.12 10.10
N ILE A 446 -2.35 0.93 9.37
CA ILE A 446 -1.35 1.91 9.82
C ILE A 446 -1.84 2.64 11.08
N ILE A 447 -3.13 3.04 11.11
CA ILE A 447 -3.73 3.69 12.27
C ILE A 447 -3.74 2.74 13.48
N LEU A 448 -4.17 1.49 13.29
CA LEU A 448 -4.21 0.47 14.35
C LEU A 448 -2.81 0.15 14.92
N LYS A 449 -1.77 0.20 14.10
CA LYS A 449 -0.37 0.05 14.54
C LYS A 449 0.18 1.30 15.23
N GLY A 450 -0.58 2.38 15.27
CA GLY A 450 -0.13 3.66 15.82
C GLY A 450 0.93 4.33 14.95
N GLY A 451 0.94 4.08 13.64
CA GLY A 451 1.87 4.67 12.69
C GLY A 451 1.52 6.10 12.26
N GLY A 452 0.59 6.78 12.94
CA GLY A 452 0.38 8.23 12.80
C GLY A 452 1.48 8.99 13.57
N ARG A 453 1.99 10.08 13.00
CA ARG A 453 2.96 10.98 13.64
C ARG A 453 2.35 12.34 13.89
#